data_cfba7bd89346553db50cd8022959cefb
#
_entry.id   cfba7bd89346553db50cd8022959cefb
#
_cell.length_a   1.000
_cell.length_b   1.000
_cell.length_c   1.000
_cell.angle_alpha   90.00
_cell.angle_beta   90.00
_cell.angle_gamma   90.00
#
_symmetry.space_group_name_H-M   'P 1'
#
loop_
_entity.id
_entity.type
_entity.pdbx_description
1 polymer ?
#
loop_
_entity_poly.entity_id
_entity_poly.type
_entity_poly.pdbx_seq_one_letter_code
_entity_poly.pdbx_strand_id
1 'polypeptide(L)'
;MVVAASLVTLSCSVEQDVEVAPPDAVAPTGFESALVSVTSLNGASRDVCMWVADTPERRARGMMGATGFGDAEAMVFVQDAPSTGNFWMKDTLIPLSIAYFDAVGGFLSSDEMTPCTTPECERYPTAVGYRWAVEAPSGALVDLGIQEGSTIAVSDRPCTG
;
A
#
# COMPACT_ATOMS: atom_id res chain seq x y z
N MET A 1 -24.86 -27.40 -57.41
CA MET A 1 -23.97 -27.97 -56.38
C MET A 1 -23.44 -26.80 -55.61
N VAL A 2 -24.06 -26.53 -54.46
CA VAL A 2 -23.74 -25.35 -53.59
C VAL A 2 -22.98 -25.90 -52.38
N VAL A 3 -21.72 -25.48 -52.26
CA VAL A 3 -20.87 -25.82 -51.11
C VAL A 3 -21.03 -24.75 -50.06
N ALA A 4 -21.64 -25.11 -48.92
CA ALA A 4 -21.75 -24.21 -47.78
C ALA A 4 -20.45 -24.29 -46.95
N ALA A 5 -19.75 -23.18 -46.80
CA ALA A 5 -18.60 -23.04 -45.90
C ALA A 5 -19.10 -22.65 -44.52
N SER A 6 -18.90 -23.53 -43.52
CA SER A 6 -19.16 -23.22 -42.10
C SER A 6 -17.97 -22.47 -41.53
N LEU A 7 -18.20 -21.24 -41.09
CA LEU A 7 -17.24 -20.49 -40.26
C LEU A 7 -17.35 -20.99 -38.80
N VAL A 8 -16.29 -21.58 -38.31
CA VAL A 8 -16.12 -21.85 -36.88
C VAL A 8 -15.50 -20.61 -36.23
N THR A 9 -16.29 -19.92 -35.42
CA THR A 9 -15.77 -18.81 -34.58
C THR A 9 -15.15 -19.42 -33.31
N LEU A 10 -13.84 -19.30 -33.20
CA LEU A 10 -13.11 -19.63 -31.98
C LEU A 10 -13.30 -18.49 -30.99
N SER A 11 -14.10 -18.73 -29.94
CA SER A 11 -14.26 -17.79 -28.83
C SER A 11 -13.12 -18.02 -27.83
N CYS A 12 -12.12 -17.12 -27.79
CA CYS A 12 -11.13 -17.09 -26.72
C CYS A 12 -11.79 -16.46 -25.48
N SER A 13 -12.17 -17.31 -24.53
CA SER A 13 -12.50 -16.85 -23.18
C SER A 13 -11.19 -16.58 -22.44
N VAL A 14 -10.91 -15.31 -22.15
CA VAL A 14 -9.86 -14.94 -21.21
C VAL A 14 -10.41 -15.22 -19.82
N GLU A 15 -10.01 -16.35 -19.22
CA GLU A 15 -10.21 -16.57 -17.80
C GLU A 15 -9.31 -15.58 -17.06
N GLN A 16 -9.93 -14.61 -16.39
CA GLN A 16 -9.25 -13.78 -15.42
C GLN A 16 -9.01 -14.67 -14.19
N ASP A 17 -7.75 -15.04 -13.96
CA ASP A 17 -7.31 -15.61 -12.70
C ASP A 17 -7.51 -14.54 -11.62
N VAL A 18 -8.63 -14.62 -10.93
CA VAL A 18 -8.81 -13.89 -9.67
C VAL A 18 -7.88 -14.56 -8.67
N GLU A 19 -6.71 -13.95 -8.45
CA GLU A 19 -5.80 -14.36 -7.39
C GLU A 19 -6.51 -14.15 -6.04
N VAL A 20 -7.13 -15.23 -5.56
CA VAL A 20 -7.71 -15.28 -4.22
C VAL A 20 -6.55 -15.23 -3.25
N ALA A 21 -6.46 -14.16 -2.45
CA ALA A 21 -5.50 -14.07 -1.35
C ALA A 21 -5.55 -15.37 -0.50
N PRO A 22 -4.40 -15.90 -0.07
CA PRO A 22 -4.38 -17.12 0.72
C PRO A 22 -5.26 -16.96 1.97
N PRO A 23 -6.05 -18.00 2.35
CA PRO A 23 -7.07 -17.92 3.40
C PRO A 23 -6.54 -17.67 4.81
N ASP A 24 -5.22 -17.55 5.00
CA ASP A 24 -4.55 -17.43 6.30
C ASP A 24 -3.62 -16.19 6.40
N ALA A 25 -3.93 -15.11 5.69
CA ALA A 25 -3.13 -13.88 5.80
C ALA A 25 -3.28 -13.26 7.20
N VAL A 26 -2.16 -13.16 7.93
CA VAL A 26 -2.11 -12.57 9.27
C VAL A 26 -1.96 -11.06 9.14
N ALA A 27 -3.00 -10.33 9.55
CA ALA A 27 -2.97 -8.87 9.61
C ALA A 27 -2.09 -8.36 10.77
N PRO A 28 -1.54 -7.13 10.68
CA PRO A 28 -0.84 -6.52 11.79
C PRO A 28 -1.80 -6.29 12.97
N THR A 29 -1.32 -6.46 14.20
CA THR A 29 -2.13 -6.33 15.42
C THR A 29 -1.72 -5.13 16.26
N GLY A 30 -2.66 -4.54 17.01
CA GLY A 30 -2.40 -3.38 17.88
C GLY A 30 -2.43 -2.02 17.16
N PHE A 31 -3.01 -1.99 15.98
CA PHE A 31 -3.27 -0.77 15.22
C PHE A 31 -4.77 -0.45 15.19
N GLU A 32 -5.09 0.81 15.12
CA GLU A 32 -6.40 1.29 14.70
C GLU A 32 -6.41 1.47 13.19
N SER A 33 -7.59 1.48 12.58
CA SER A 33 -7.73 1.77 11.16
C SER A 33 -8.43 3.10 10.95
N ALA A 34 -8.08 3.79 9.88
CA ALA A 34 -8.72 5.03 9.47
C ALA A 34 -8.87 5.11 7.95
N LEU A 35 -9.84 5.90 7.51
CA LEU A 35 -9.98 6.25 6.10
C LEU A 35 -8.98 7.35 5.75
N VAL A 36 -8.19 7.10 4.74
CA VAL A 36 -7.27 8.05 4.14
C VAL A 36 -7.78 8.41 2.76
N SER A 37 -8.11 9.68 2.55
CA SER A 37 -8.52 10.14 1.21
C SER A 37 -7.28 10.26 0.33
N VAL A 38 -7.25 9.53 -0.77
CA VAL A 38 -6.22 9.60 -1.80
C VAL A 38 -6.80 10.34 -3.00
N THR A 39 -6.15 11.41 -3.43
CA THR A 39 -6.51 12.15 -4.65
C THR A 39 -5.41 11.98 -5.68
N SER A 40 -5.74 11.33 -6.78
CA SER A 40 -4.83 11.09 -7.90
C SER A 40 -4.55 12.36 -8.70
N LEU A 41 -3.50 12.37 -9.51
CA LEU A 41 -3.10 13.49 -10.37
C LEU A 41 -4.25 14.01 -11.27
N ASN A 42 -5.15 13.14 -11.71
CA ASN A 42 -6.31 13.52 -12.54
C ASN A 42 -7.49 14.11 -11.74
N GLY A 43 -7.33 14.29 -10.41
CA GLY A 43 -8.35 14.82 -9.52
C GLY A 43 -9.37 13.79 -9.01
N ALA A 44 -9.29 12.53 -9.44
CA ALA A 44 -10.13 11.46 -8.88
C ALA A 44 -9.72 11.19 -7.42
N SER A 45 -10.71 11.11 -6.53
CA SER A 45 -10.47 10.88 -5.10
C SER A 45 -11.20 9.61 -4.63
N ARG A 46 -10.54 8.84 -3.75
CA ARG A 46 -11.14 7.68 -3.08
C ARG A 46 -10.68 7.64 -1.62
N ASP A 47 -11.52 7.09 -0.76
CA ASP A 47 -11.15 6.75 0.60
C ASP A 47 -10.57 5.32 0.61
N VAL A 48 -9.38 5.18 1.19
CA VAL A 48 -8.64 3.92 1.35
C VAL A 48 -8.60 3.59 2.83
N CYS A 49 -8.98 2.38 3.20
CA CYS A 49 -8.85 1.92 4.58
C CYS A 49 -7.38 1.57 4.87
N MET A 50 -6.80 2.22 5.89
CA MET A 50 -5.40 1.98 6.27
C MET A 50 -5.26 1.74 7.77
N TRP A 51 -4.36 0.84 8.17
CA TRP A 51 -3.85 0.77 9.53
C TRP A 51 -3.07 2.02 9.85
N VAL A 52 -3.16 2.53 11.10
CA VAL A 52 -2.53 3.78 11.52
C VAL A 52 -1.38 3.53 12.48
N ALA A 53 -0.17 3.91 12.08
CA ALA A 53 1.05 3.89 12.89
C ALA A 53 1.41 5.33 13.32
N ASP A 54 0.79 5.82 14.39
CA ASP A 54 0.87 7.19 14.88
C ASP A 54 1.69 7.35 16.17
N THR A 55 2.00 6.25 16.87
CA THR A 55 2.89 6.28 18.03
C THR A 55 4.30 5.78 17.69
N PRO A 56 5.34 6.13 18.48
CA PRO A 56 6.68 5.61 18.26
C PRO A 56 6.74 4.07 18.23
N GLU A 57 5.97 3.40 19.10
CA GLU A 57 5.91 1.94 19.19
C GLU A 57 5.24 1.33 17.95
N ARG A 58 4.11 1.90 17.51
CA ARG A 58 3.41 1.48 16.29
C ARG A 58 4.29 1.71 15.06
N ARG A 59 4.94 2.88 14.94
CA ARG A 59 5.87 3.17 13.84
C ARG A 59 7.07 2.22 13.81
N ALA A 60 7.62 1.87 14.99
CA ALA A 60 8.73 0.92 15.07
C ALA A 60 8.32 -0.51 14.69
N ARG A 61 7.07 -0.89 14.96
CA ARG A 61 6.52 -2.21 14.65
C ARG A 61 6.16 -2.37 13.17
N GLY A 62 5.39 -1.42 12.62
CA GLY A 62 4.92 -1.50 11.23
C GLY A 62 4.32 -2.86 10.89
N MET A 63 4.69 -3.40 9.74
CA MET A 63 4.23 -4.69 9.20
C MET A 63 5.02 -5.92 9.70
N MET A 64 5.83 -5.79 10.76
CA MET A 64 6.59 -6.93 11.31
C MET A 64 5.69 -8.11 11.68
N GLY A 65 6.01 -9.30 11.17
CA GLY A 65 5.29 -10.54 11.41
C GLY A 65 3.96 -10.69 10.68
N ALA A 66 3.48 -9.67 9.99
CA ALA A 66 2.28 -9.75 9.19
C ALA A 66 2.55 -10.43 7.83
N THR A 67 1.56 -11.18 7.33
CA THR A 67 1.59 -11.81 6.00
C THR A 67 0.53 -11.23 5.06
N GLY A 68 -0.15 -10.14 5.49
CA GLY A 68 -1.12 -9.39 4.70
C GLY A 68 -1.68 -8.22 5.49
N PHE A 69 -2.56 -7.47 4.89
CA PHE A 69 -3.17 -6.28 5.49
C PHE A 69 -4.56 -6.56 6.13
N GLY A 70 -5.12 -7.78 5.95
CA GLY A 70 -6.46 -8.12 6.44
C GLY A 70 -7.54 -7.22 5.83
N ASP A 71 -8.34 -6.56 6.69
CA ASP A 71 -9.44 -5.70 6.24
C ASP A 71 -9.00 -4.30 5.76
N ALA A 72 -7.71 -3.96 5.91
CA ALA A 72 -7.16 -2.71 5.37
C ALA A 72 -6.43 -2.97 4.05
N GLU A 73 -6.25 -1.91 3.26
CA GLU A 73 -5.56 -1.96 1.96
C GLU A 73 -4.08 -1.56 2.08
N ALA A 74 -3.73 -0.82 3.15
CA ALA A 74 -2.39 -0.25 3.36
C ALA A 74 -2.16 0.07 4.85
N MET A 75 -0.98 0.59 5.18
CA MET A 75 -0.66 1.17 6.49
C MET A 75 -0.12 2.58 6.30
N VAL A 76 -0.65 3.56 7.06
CA VAL A 76 -0.14 4.93 7.09
C VAL A 76 0.66 5.19 8.36
N PHE A 77 1.88 5.67 8.20
CA PHE A 77 2.76 6.12 9.27
C PHE A 77 2.61 7.63 9.41
N VAL A 78 2.23 8.08 10.60
CA VAL A 78 2.01 9.49 10.92
C VAL A 78 3.17 9.98 11.78
N GLN A 79 3.94 10.95 11.29
CA GLN A 79 5.00 11.58 12.06
C GLN A 79 4.47 12.82 12.78
N ASP A 80 4.97 13.12 13.99
CA ASP A 80 4.59 14.33 14.75
C ASP A 80 5.12 15.61 14.12
N ALA A 81 6.23 15.52 13.40
CA ALA A 81 6.86 16.59 12.62
C ALA A 81 7.51 15.98 11.37
N PRO A 82 7.88 16.79 10.36
CA PRO A 82 8.60 16.29 9.18
C PRO A 82 9.86 15.50 9.59
N SER A 83 10.03 14.31 9.03
CA SER A 83 11.07 13.35 9.36
C SER A 83 11.94 13.03 8.13
N THR A 84 13.22 12.75 8.36
CA THR A 84 14.15 12.18 7.39
C THR A 84 14.61 10.78 7.80
N GLY A 85 13.88 10.16 8.74
CA GLY A 85 14.15 8.80 9.19
C GLY A 85 14.00 7.78 8.08
N ASN A 86 14.73 6.66 8.20
CA ASN A 86 14.72 5.59 7.22
C ASN A 86 13.70 4.52 7.62
N PHE A 87 13.12 3.88 6.62
CA PHE A 87 12.38 2.63 6.78
C PHE A 87 13.29 1.43 6.60
N TRP A 88 12.86 0.29 7.05
CA TRP A 88 13.52 -1.00 6.90
C TRP A 88 12.49 -2.13 6.94
N MET A 89 12.85 -3.26 6.34
CA MET A 89 11.97 -4.43 6.23
C MET A 89 12.28 -5.50 7.30
N LYS A 90 12.85 -5.08 8.46
CA LYS A 90 13.19 -6.02 9.52
C LYS A 90 11.95 -6.80 9.97
N ASP A 91 12.07 -8.14 9.98
CA ASP A 91 11.01 -9.07 10.33
C ASP A 91 9.71 -8.88 9.55
N THR A 92 9.75 -8.19 8.40
CA THR A 92 8.64 -8.06 7.46
C THR A 92 8.71 -9.20 6.46
N LEU A 93 7.61 -9.95 6.34
CA LEU A 93 7.57 -11.26 5.67
C LEU A 93 7.11 -11.16 4.21
N ILE A 94 6.49 -10.05 3.83
CA ILE A 94 5.94 -9.80 2.50
C ILE A 94 6.62 -8.61 1.83
N PRO A 95 6.77 -8.59 0.50
CA PRO A 95 7.28 -7.43 -0.20
C PRO A 95 6.27 -6.28 -0.13
N LEU A 96 6.76 -5.05 0.04
CA LEU A 96 5.95 -3.84 0.18
C LEU A 96 6.44 -2.76 -0.79
N SER A 97 5.50 -1.93 -1.23
CA SER A 97 5.80 -0.60 -1.79
C SER A 97 5.62 0.44 -0.69
N ILE A 98 6.47 1.46 -0.66
CA ILE A 98 6.33 2.60 0.24
C ILE A 98 6.23 3.90 -0.57
N ALA A 99 5.36 4.82 -0.13
CA ALA A 99 5.27 6.17 -0.66
C ALA A 99 5.37 7.20 0.46
N TYR A 100 6.05 8.31 0.21
CA TYR A 100 6.28 9.40 1.16
C TYR A 100 5.52 10.65 0.75
N PHE A 101 4.99 11.38 1.74
CA PHE A 101 4.19 12.58 1.54
C PHE A 101 4.66 13.71 2.46
N ASP A 102 4.62 14.93 1.97
CA ASP A 102 5.00 16.12 2.71
C ASP A 102 3.96 16.55 3.76
N ALA A 103 4.18 17.68 4.42
CA ALA A 103 3.32 18.18 5.49
C ALA A 103 1.92 18.65 5.03
N VAL A 104 1.70 18.82 3.73
CA VAL A 104 0.39 19.16 3.14
C VAL A 104 -0.25 17.99 2.41
N GLY A 105 0.37 16.80 2.48
CA GLY A 105 -0.11 15.57 1.87
C GLY A 105 0.34 15.36 0.43
N GLY A 106 1.23 16.19 -0.10
CA GLY A 106 1.77 16.05 -1.46
C GLY A 106 2.77 14.90 -1.56
N PHE A 107 2.65 14.10 -2.62
CA PHE A 107 3.58 13.00 -2.92
C PHE A 107 5.02 13.51 -3.08
N LEU A 108 5.97 12.84 -2.46
CA LEU A 108 7.40 13.15 -2.54
C LEU A 108 8.17 12.10 -3.37
N SER A 109 8.04 10.83 -3.02
CA SER A 109 8.72 9.71 -3.66
C SER A 109 8.09 8.40 -3.26
N SER A 110 8.43 7.32 -3.97
CA SER A 110 8.09 5.94 -3.61
C SER A 110 9.26 5.02 -3.88
N ASP A 111 9.26 3.85 -3.23
CA ASP A 111 10.25 2.81 -3.40
C ASP A 111 9.61 1.43 -3.24
N GLU A 112 10.27 0.38 -3.78
CA GLU A 112 9.90 -1.01 -3.59
C GLU A 112 10.83 -1.63 -2.55
N MET A 113 10.25 -2.32 -1.55
CA MET A 113 10.97 -2.86 -0.42
C MET A 113 10.87 -4.39 -0.38
N THR A 114 12.02 -5.05 -0.20
CA THR A 114 12.08 -6.52 -0.13
C THR A 114 12.07 -7.04 1.30
N PRO A 115 11.41 -8.18 1.58
CA PRO A 115 11.41 -8.80 2.90
C PRO A 115 12.82 -9.01 3.46
N CYS A 116 12.96 -8.81 4.78
CA CYS A 116 14.24 -9.00 5.46
C CYS A 116 14.06 -9.66 6.83
N THR A 117 14.59 -10.87 6.98
CA THR A 117 14.57 -11.65 8.23
C THR A 117 15.97 -11.84 8.83
N THR A 118 16.98 -11.15 8.30
CA THR A 118 18.35 -11.18 8.81
C THR A 118 18.62 -10.05 9.80
N PRO A 119 19.71 -10.11 10.60
CA PRO A 119 20.07 -9.01 11.50
C PRO A 119 20.40 -7.70 10.77
N GLU A 120 20.90 -7.78 9.55
CA GLU A 120 21.31 -6.64 8.72
C GLU A 120 20.31 -6.45 7.59
N CYS A 121 19.40 -5.49 7.75
CA CYS A 121 18.42 -5.11 6.74
C CYS A 121 18.81 -3.81 6.04
N GLU A 122 18.49 -3.74 4.76
CA GLU A 122 18.61 -2.52 3.98
C GLU A 122 17.80 -1.39 4.60
N ARG A 123 18.26 -0.16 4.44
CA ARG A 123 17.57 1.06 4.84
C ARG A 123 17.07 1.76 3.59
N TYR A 124 15.80 2.12 3.62
CA TYR A 124 15.10 2.85 2.55
C TYR A 124 14.98 4.32 2.98
N PRO A 125 15.97 5.18 2.63
CA PRO A 125 15.98 6.57 3.04
C PRO A 125 15.06 7.41 2.17
N THR A 126 14.48 8.46 2.77
CA THR A 126 13.94 9.56 1.97
C THR A 126 14.87 10.77 2.02
N ALA A 127 15.08 11.42 0.87
CA ALA A 127 15.95 12.60 0.77
C ALA A 127 15.30 13.87 1.33
N VAL A 128 13.97 13.90 1.50
CA VAL A 128 13.18 15.05 1.90
C VAL A 128 12.40 14.71 3.18
N GLY A 129 12.20 15.68 4.05
CA GLY A 129 11.38 15.50 5.23
C GLY A 129 9.94 15.14 4.87
N TYR A 130 9.49 13.96 5.27
CA TYR A 130 8.11 13.49 5.07
C TYR A 130 7.30 13.64 6.37
N ARG A 131 6.00 13.85 6.23
CA ARG A 131 5.03 13.88 7.33
C ARG A 131 4.26 12.57 7.43
N TRP A 132 3.97 11.95 6.28
CA TRP A 132 3.32 10.65 6.20
C TRP A 132 4.09 9.72 5.26
N ALA A 133 4.06 8.43 5.60
CA ALA A 133 4.47 7.39 4.68
C ALA A 133 3.34 6.35 4.59
N VAL A 134 3.16 5.78 3.40
CA VAL A 134 2.15 4.73 3.17
C VAL A 134 2.85 3.48 2.68
N GLU A 135 2.70 2.38 3.42
CA GLU A 135 3.09 1.04 2.99
C GLU A 135 1.87 0.30 2.43
N ALA A 136 2.05 -0.33 1.28
CA ALA A 136 1.04 -1.15 0.61
C ALA A 136 1.67 -2.46 0.10
N PRO A 137 0.89 -3.47 -0.28
CA PRO A 137 1.44 -4.62 -1.01
C PRO A 137 2.28 -4.16 -2.20
N SER A 138 3.39 -4.88 -2.50
CA SER A 138 4.28 -4.52 -3.60
C SER A 138 3.52 -4.33 -4.91
N GLY A 139 3.74 -3.20 -5.58
CA GLY A 139 3.05 -2.81 -6.82
C GLY A 139 1.67 -2.20 -6.65
N ALA A 140 1.05 -2.21 -5.45
CA ALA A 140 -0.33 -1.78 -5.26
C ALA A 140 -0.54 -0.26 -5.17
N LEU A 141 0.51 0.55 -5.03
CA LEU A 141 0.37 2.01 -4.86
C LEU A 141 -0.46 2.68 -5.98
N VAL A 142 -0.24 2.28 -7.23
CA VAL A 142 -0.94 2.85 -8.39
C VAL A 142 -2.45 2.52 -8.34
N ASP A 143 -2.81 1.32 -7.93
CA ASP A 143 -4.21 0.89 -7.77
C ASP A 143 -4.91 1.66 -6.64
N LEU A 144 -4.14 2.09 -5.63
CA LEU A 144 -4.61 2.99 -4.57
C LEU A 144 -4.70 4.46 -5.02
N GLY A 145 -4.24 4.79 -6.22
CA GLY A 145 -4.18 6.16 -6.74
C GLY A 145 -2.95 6.94 -6.30
N ILE A 146 -1.96 6.25 -5.70
CA ILE A 146 -0.73 6.84 -5.16
C ILE A 146 0.37 6.79 -6.22
N GLN A 147 0.75 7.96 -6.71
CA GLN A 147 1.83 8.16 -7.69
C GLN A 147 2.27 9.62 -7.69
N GLU A 148 3.25 9.98 -8.50
CA GLU A 148 3.67 11.37 -8.66
C GLU A 148 2.48 12.29 -8.95
N GLY A 149 2.38 13.40 -8.19
CA GLY A 149 1.27 14.36 -8.28
C GLY A 149 0.00 13.97 -7.51
N SER A 150 -0.04 12.82 -6.86
CA SER A 150 -1.13 12.48 -5.93
C SER A 150 -0.99 13.19 -4.60
N THR A 151 -2.10 13.28 -3.87
CA THR A 151 -2.13 13.80 -2.48
C THR A 151 -2.91 12.87 -1.57
N ILE A 152 -2.58 12.90 -0.26
CA ILE A 152 -3.34 12.20 0.76
C ILE A 152 -3.83 13.16 1.85
N ALA A 153 -4.96 12.77 2.48
CA ALA A 153 -5.46 13.39 3.69
C ALA A 153 -5.89 12.30 4.68
N VAL A 154 -5.21 12.23 5.82
CA VAL A 154 -5.53 11.27 6.89
C VAL A 154 -6.70 11.82 7.70
N SER A 155 -7.75 11.03 7.90
CA SER A 155 -8.92 11.41 8.69
C SER A 155 -8.99 10.62 10.00
N ASP A 156 -9.80 11.12 10.93
CA ASP A 156 -10.13 10.41 12.18
C ASP A 156 -11.30 9.42 12.01
N ARG A 157 -11.80 9.26 10.78
CA ARG A 157 -12.91 8.32 10.51
C ARG A 157 -12.39 6.89 10.48
N PRO A 158 -12.90 5.99 11.34
CA PRO A 158 -12.52 4.59 11.29
C PRO A 158 -13.01 3.95 9.98
N CYS A 159 -12.33 2.88 9.57
CA CYS A 159 -12.87 2.02 8.52
C CYS A 159 -14.14 1.33 9.07
N THR A 160 -15.25 1.53 8.40
CA THR A 160 -16.47 0.75 8.70
C THR A 160 -16.39 -0.58 7.98
N GLY A 161 -16.32 -1.66 8.75
CA GLY A 161 -16.48 -3.03 8.23
C GLY A 161 -17.94 -3.33 7.92
#